data_d5bfe61f6578262eb7c340e7f779a112
#
_entry.id   d5bfe61f6578262eb7c340e7f779a112
#
_cell.length_a   1.000
_cell.length_b   1.000
_cell.length_c   1.000
_cell.angle_alpha   90.00
_cell.angle_beta   90.00
_cell.angle_gamma   90.00
#
_symmetry.space_group_name_H-M   'P 1'
#
loop_
_entity.id
_entity.type
_entity.pdbx_description
1 polymer ?
#
loop_
_entity_poly.entity_id
_entity_poly.type
_entity_poly.pdbx_seq_one_letter_code
_entity_poly.pdbx_strand_id
1 'polypeptide(L)'
;MTDLSKLKFDSCGSISSPVGAVSVYARGGSIVYLEMGKAAAPNDSRSPIVEKALLQLGDYFEGRTEVLDFSVAPEGTDFQRSVWAEIAKIGFGETTTYANIAAKIGKPKAARAVGGAVGSNPVALVIGCHRVMGSSGKITGFSGGDGIPTKRWLLAHESIASKD
;
A
#
# COMPACT_ATOMS: atom_id res chain seq x y z
N MET A 1 -5.74 -11.04 3.78
CA MET A 1 -4.67 -10.75 4.76
C MET A 1 -3.55 -11.76 4.62
N THR A 2 -2.30 -11.30 4.56
CA THR A 2 -1.15 -12.20 4.41
C THR A 2 -0.91 -12.93 5.73
N ASP A 3 -0.74 -14.24 5.63
CA ASP A 3 -0.34 -15.04 6.78
C ASP A 3 1.18 -14.86 6.98
N LEU A 4 1.54 -14.10 8.00
CA LEU A 4 2.94 -13.77 8.28
C LEU A 4 3.80 -15.02 8.57
N SER A 5 3.19 -16.13 9.02
CA SER A 5 3.93 -17.36 9.25
C SER A 5 4.49 -17.95 7.95
N LYS A 6 3.90 -17.60 6.81
CA LYS A 6 4.34 -18.06 5.48
C LYS A 6 5.20 -17.03 4.75
N LEU A 7 5.30 -15.81 5.30
CA LEU A 7 6.09 -14.75 4.68
C LEU A 7 7.56 -15.02 4.89
N LYS A 8 8.32 -15.04 3.79
CA LYS A 8 9.78 -15.17 3.85
C LYS A 8 10.40 -13.78 3.88
N PHE A 9 11.11 -13.47 4.96
CA PHE A 9 11.81 -12.20 5.11
C PHE A 9 13.09 -12.39 5.90
N ASP A 10 14.06 -11.52 5.73
CA ASP A 10 15.34 -11.55 6.43
C ASP A 10 15.54 -10.38 7.38
N SER A 11 14.72 -9.35 7.28
CA SER A 11 14.79 -8.18 8.15
C SER A 11 13.41 -7.53 8.26
N CYS A 12 13.17 -6.83 9.35
CA CYS A 12 11.91 -6.13 9.58
C CYS A 12 12.07 -5.02 10.61
N GLY A 13 11.09 -4.13 10.65
CA GLY A 13 11.05 -3.06 11.63
C GLY A 13 9.72 -2.35 11.61
N SER A 14 9.48 -1.51 12.61
CA SER A 14 8.22 -0.80 12.79
C SER A 14 8.44 0.62 13.25
N ILE A 15 7.47 1.49 12.93
CA ILE A 15 7.33 2.84 13.48
C ILE A 15 5.90 3.04 13.96
N SER A 16 5.71 4.01 14.84
CA SER A 16 4.38 4.49 15.20
C SER A 16 3.92 5.54 14.19
N SER A 17 2.64 5.58 13.92
CA SER A 17 2.04 6.56 13.01
C SER A 17 0.62 6.91 13.43
N PRO A 18 0.00 7.94 12.80
CA PRO A 18 -1.41 8.26 13.05
C PRO A 18 -2.38 7.12 12.70
N VAL A 19 -1.95 6.16 11.88
CA VAL A 19 -2.78 4.99 11.51
C VAL A 19 -2.38 3.74 12.29
N GLY A 20 -1.64 3.89 13.38
CA GLY A 20 -1.14 2.78 14.19
C GLY A 20 0.28 2.39 13.83
N ALA A 21 0.75 1.27 14.35
CA ALA A 21 2.08 0.79 13.99
C ALA A 21 2.14 0.46 12.50
N VAL A 22 3.24 0.88 11.86
CA VAL A 22 3.52 0.53 10.47
C VAL A 22 4.77 -0.33 10.47
N SER A 23 4.63 -1.56 9.98
CA SER A 23 5.70 -2.54 9.97
C SER A 23 6.08 -2.87 8.53
N VAL A 24 7.38 -2.99 8.28
CA VAL A 24 7.90 -3.39 6.97
C VAL A 24 8.76 -4.64 7.12
N TYR A 25 8.68 -5.50 6.11
CA TYR A 25 9.41 -6.76 6.05
C TYR A 25 10.18 -6.79 4.74
N ALA A 26 11.47 -7.10 4.82
CA ALA A 26 12.36 -7.09 3.66
C ALA A 26 12.95 -8.46 3.39
N ARG A 27 13.28 -8.70 2.14
CA ARG A 27 14.03 -9.86 1.70
C ARG A 27 14.93 -9.44 0.54
N GLY A 28 16.24 -9.73 0.66
CA GLY A 28 17.19 -9.48 -0.40
C GLY A 28 17.30 -8.02 -0.82
N GLY A 29 17.14 -7.07 0.08
CA GLY A 29 17.28 -5.64 -0.22
C GLY A 29 16.05 -4.95 -0.78
N SER A 30 14.87 -5.60 -0.72
CA SER A 30 13.59 -5.01 -1.12
C SER A 30 12.53 -5.27 -0.06
N ILE A 31 11.61 -4.32 0.10
CA ILE A 31 10.44 -4.53 0.97
C ILE A 31 9.45 -5.43 0.24
N VAL A 32 9.06 -6.52 0.90
CA VAL A 32 8.13 -7.51 0.34
C VAL A 32 6.75 -7.43 0.99
N TYR A 33 6.64 -6.79 2.16
CA TYR A 33 5.36 -6.65 2.85
C TYR A 33 5.35 -5.41 3.74
N LEU A 34 4.23 -4.73 3.79
CA LEU A 34 3.99 -3.59 4.67
C LEU A 34 2.62 -3.76 5.32
N GLU A 35 2.58 -3.61 6.63
CA GLU A 35 1.36 -3.79 7.43
C GLU A 35 1.09 -2.54 8.25
N MET A 36 -0.16 -2.12 8.32
CA MET A 36 -0.59 -0.94 9.10
C MET A 36 -1.59 -1.35 10.17
N GLY A 37 -1.50 -0.69 11.32
CA GLY A 37 -2.51 -0.81 12.37
C GLY A 37 -2.47 -2.10 13.17
N LYS A 38 -1.47 -2.93 12.96
CA LYS A 38 -1.27 -4.17 13.71
C LYS A 38 -0.18 -4.00 14.77
N ALA A 39 0.04 -5.03 15.57
CA ALA A 39 1.15 -5.03 16.51
C ALA A 39 2.47 -4.86 15.76
N ALA A 40 3.43 -4.19 16.40
CA ALA A 40 4.75 -4.01 15.83
C ALA A 40 5.40 -5.36 15.50
N ALA A 41 6.28 -5.37 14.50
CA ALA A 41 7.02 -6.56 14.12
C ALA A 41 7.73 -7.15 15.34
N PRO A 42 7.65 -8.49 15.54
CA PRO A 42 8.10 -9.10 16.81
C PRO A 42 9.60 -9.02 17.04
N ASN A 43 10.41 -9.05 16.00
CA ASN A 43 11.86 -9.02 16.11
C ASN A 43 12.40 -7.92 15.20
N ASP A 44 12.66 -6.77 15.79
CA ASP A 44 13.19 -5.61 15.07
C ASP A 44 14.63 -5.93 14.63
N SER A 45 14.80 -6.31 13.38
CA SER A 45 16.07 -6.68 12.77
C SER A 45 16.26 -5.83 11.52
N ARG A 46 16.78 -4.60 11.72
CA ARG A 46 16.82 -3.58 10.67
C ARG A 46 18.02 -3.74 9.75
N SER A 47 17.73 -3.98 8.48
CA SER A 47 18.71 -3.87 7.40
C SER A 47 18.68 -2.44 6.83
N PRO A 48 19.65 -2.05 5.97
CA PRO A 48 19.63 -0.73 5.36
C PRO A 48 18.33 -0.39 4.62
N ILE A 49 17.71 -1.37 3.93
CA ILE A 49 16.45 -1.12 3.23
C ILE A 49 15.30 -0.90 4.23
N VAL A 50 15.28 -1.62 5.35
CA VAL A 50 14.26 -1.41 6.38
C VAL A 50 14.41 -0.02 6.99
N GLU A 51 15.63 0.40 7.32
CA GLU A 51 15.86 1.74 7.86
C GLU A 51 15.44 2.84 6.88
N LYS A 52 15.80 2.69 5.60
CA LYS A 52 15.39 3.64 4.56
C LYS A 52 13.88 3.72 4.45
N ALA A 53 13.20 2.58 4.42
CA ALA A 53 11.76 2.51 4.31
C ALA A 53 11.07 3.18 5.51
N LEU A 54 11.52 2.87 6.72
CA LEU A 54 10.94 3.46 7.93
C LEU A 54 11.17 4.96 8.00
N LEU A 55 12.33 5.44 7.59
CA LEU A 55 12.61 6.87 7.54
C LEU A 55 11.68 7.59 6.56
N GLN A 56 11.54 7.06 5.34
CA GLN A 56 10.63 7.67 4.35
C GLN A 56 9.17 7.61 4.80
N LEU A 57 8.74 6.51 5.39
CA LEU A 57 7.39 6.38 5.92
C LEU A 57 7.12 7.39 7.03
N GLY A 58 8.06 7.56 7.95
CA GLY A 58 7.97 8.59 8.98
C GLY A 58 7.83 9.98 8.39
N ASP A 59 8.65 10.30 7.40
CA ASP A 59 8.58 11.57 6.70
C ASP A 59 7.25 11.77 5.97
N TYR A 60 6.72 10.71 5.35
CA TYR A 60 5.42 10.75 4.70
C TYR A 60 4.31 11.10 5.70
N PHE A 61 4.24 10.38 6.83
CA PHE A 61 3.20 10.61 7.82
C PHE A 61 3.30 12.00 8.48
N GLU A 62 4.50 12.56 8.55
CA GLU A 62 4.69 13.91 9.11
C GLU A 62 4.58 15.02 8.05
N GLY A 63 4.29 14.69 6.80
CA GLY A 63 4.10 15.65 5.74
C GLY A 63 5.40 16.23 5.18
N ARG A 64 6.55 15.59 5.45
CA ARG A 64 7.85 16.05 4.96
C ARG A 64 8.20 15.52 3.58
N THR A 65 7.55 14.45 3.11
CA THR A 65 7.73 13.94 1.76
C THR A 65 6.41 13.45 1.18
N GLU A 66 6.28 13.57 -0.13
CA GLU A 66 5.17 13.02 -0.90
C GLU A 66 5.57 11.76 -1.65
N VAL A 67 6.84 11.38 -1.61
CA VAL A 67 7.40 10.28 -2.41
C VAL A 67 7.88 9.17 -1.51
N LEU A 68 7.45 7.94 -1.85
CA LEU A 68 7.94 6.70 -1.23
C LEU A 68 8.56 5.89 -2.37
N ASP A 69 9.90 5.93 -2.47
CA ASP A 69 10.62 5.33 -3.59
C ASP A 69 11.59 4.21 -3.19
N PHE A 70 11.49 3.71 -1.97
CA PHE A 70 12.34 2.58 -1.58
C PHE A 70 11.96 1.33 -2.37
N SER A 71 12.95 0.44 -2.57
CA SER A 71 12.77 -0.76 -3.38
C SER A 71 11.72 -1.71 -2.80
N VAL A 72 10.79 -2.14 -3.64
CA VAL A 72 9.74 -3.09 -3.28
C VAL A 72 9.75 -4.27 -4.25
N ALA A 73 9.39 -5.45 -3.74
CA ALA A 73 9.29 -6.66 -4.55
C ALA A 73 8.00 -7.41 -4.18
N PRO A 74 6.84 -6.89 -4.62
CA PRO A 74 5.57 -7.52 -4.28
C PRO A 74 5.44 -8.88 -4.99
N GLU A 75 5.07 -9.91 -4.23
CA GLU A 75 4.86 -11.24 -4.78
C GLU A 75 3.38 -11.46 -5.07
N GLY A 76 3.09 -11.97 -6.26
CA GLY A 76 1.72 -12.24 -6.68
C GLY A 76 1.68 -12.83 -8.08
N THR A 77 0.47 -13.05 -8.58
CA THR A 77 0.25 -13.52 -9.94
C THR A 77 0.61 -12.44 -10.96
N ASP A 78 0.75 -12.83 -12.22
CA ASP A 78 0.99 -11.87 -13.30
C ASP A 78 -0.11 -10.82 -13.36
N PHE A 79 -1.37 -11.24 -13.20
CA PHE A 79 -2.51 -10.32 -13.18
C PHE A 79 -2.39 -9.33 -12.01
N GLN A 80 -2.14 -9.82 -10.80
CA GLN A 80 -1.97 -8.96 -9.64
C GLN A 80 -0.84 -7.95 -9.84
N ARG A 81 0.31 -8.41 -10.32
CA ARG A 81 1.46 -7.52 -10.58
C ARG A 81 1.14 -6.46 -11.62
N SER A 82 0.36 -6.80 -12.67
CA SER A 82 -0.04 -5.81 -13.68
C SER A 82 -0.94 -4.73 -13.08
N VAL A 83 -1.84 -5.11 -12.18
CA VAL A 83 -2.70 -4.16 -11.45
C VAL A 83 -1.85 -3.26 -10.56
N TRP A 84 -0.97 -3.85 -9.76
CA TRP A 84 -0.11 -3.09 -8.84
C TRP A 84 0.83 -2.13 -9.58
N ALA A 85 1.32 -2.52 -10.76
CA ALA A 85 2.15 -1.63 -11.57
C ALA A 85 1.39 -0.38 -12.04
N GLU A 86 0.11 -0.52 -12.37
CA GLU A 86 -0.72 0.63 -12.74
C GLU A 86 -1.00 1.52 -11.52
N ILE A 87 -1.27 0.91 -10.37
CA ILE A 87 -1.50 1.68 -9.13
C ILE A 87 -0.24 2.47 -8.76
N ALA A 88 0.92 1.88 -8.91
CA ALA A 88 2.20 2.52 -8.56
C ALA A 88 2.46 3.81 -9.36
N LYS A 89 1.82 3.97 -10.51
CA LYS A 89 1.94 5.18 -11.34
C LYS A 89 1.10 6.35 -10.82
N ILE A 90 0.17 6.10 -9.90
CA ILE A 90 -0.70 7.14 -9.33
C ILE A 90 0.06 7.87 -8.23
N GLY A 91 0.27 9.17 -8.40
CA GLY A 91 1.05 9.97 -7.49
C GLY A 91 0.28 10.44 -6.26
N PHE A 92 1.01 11.04 -5.34
CA PHE A 92 0.46 11.67 -4.15
C PHE A 92 -0.60 12.71 -4.57
N GLY A 93 -1.75 12.66 -3.92
CA GLY A 93 -2.84 13.61 -4.22
C GLY A 93 -3.67 13.27 -5.45
N GLU A 94 -3.35 12.17 -6.14
CA GLU A 94 -4.07 11.73 -7.33
C GLU A 94 -4.88 10.48 -7.03
N THR A 95 -5.91 10.22 -7.84
CA THR A 95 -6.75 9.04 -7.71
C THR A 95 -6.97 8.36 -9.05
N THR A 96 -7.40 7.11 -8.98
CA THR A 96 -7.87 6.36 -10.14
C THR A 96 -9.10 5.55 -9.72
N THR A 97 -9.67 4.82 -10.66
CA THR A 97 -10.81 3.93 -10.38
C THR A 97 -10.48 2.51 -10.80
N TYR A 98 -11.23 1.54 -10.27
CA TYR A 98 -11.08 0.13 -10.66
C TYR A 98 -11.28 -0.03 -12.17
N ALA A 99 -12.26 0.67 -12.73
CA ALA A 99 -12.54 0.62 -14.17
C ALA A 99 -11.38 1.18 -15.01
N ASN A 100 -10.76 2.27 -14.56
CA ASN A 100 -9.61 2.84 -15.26
C ASN A 100 -8.43 1.89 -15.27
N ILE A 101 -8.16 1.22 -14.14
CA ILE A 101 -7.08 0.25 -14.06
C ILE A 101 -7.37 -0.92 -15.02
N ALA A 102 -8.60 -1.44 -15.00
CA ALA A 102 -9.01 -2.54 -15.90
C ALA A 102 -8.79 -2.16 -17.36
N ALA A 103 -9.18 -0.95 -17.75
CA ALA A 103 -8.97 -0.48 -19.12
C ALA A 103 -7.47 -0.39 -19.47
N LYS A 104 -6.66 0.12 -18.56
CA LYS A 104 -5.21 0.29 -18.80
C LYS A 104 -4.46 -1.01 -18.94
N ILE A 105 -4.89 -2.08 -18.26
CA ILE A 105 -4.28 -3.40 -18.40
C ILE A 105 -4.88 -4.19 -19.56
N GLY A 106 -5.75 -3.58 -20.38
CA GLY A 106 -6.35 -4.21 -21.55
C GLY A 106 -7.48 -5.17 -21.23
N LYS A 107 -8.08 -5.08 -20.06
CA LYS A 107 -9.17 -5.97 -19.62
C LYS A 107 -10.34 -5.15 -19.05
N PRO A 108 -11.03 -4.34 -19.88
CA PRO A 108 -12.02 -3.38 -19.40
C PRO A 108 -13.21 -4.02 -18.67
N LYS A 109 -13.43 -5.33 -18.85
CA LYS A 109 -14.51 -6.05 -18.15
C LYS A 109 -14.06 -6.67 -16.83
N ALA A 110 -12.81 -6.48 -16.42
CA ALA A 110 -12.22 -7.15 -15.26
C ALA A 110 -12.22 -6.29 -13.99
N ALA A 111 -13.09 -5.29 -13.88
CA ALA A 111 -13.07 -4.37 -12.74
C ALA A 111 -13.20 -5.10 -11.39
N ARG A 112 -14.01 -6.16 -11.32
CA ARG A 112 -14.16 -6.95 -10.08
C ARG A 112 -12.85 -7.69 -9.74
N ALA A 113 -12.20 -8.29 -10.72
CA ALA A 113 -10.93 -8.97 -10.52
C ALA A 113 -9.83 -7.97 -10.13
N VAL A 114 -9.86 -6.77 -10.71
CA VAL A 114 -8.98 -5.66 -10.32
C VAL A 114 -9.21 -5.32 -8.84
N GLY A 115 -10.46 -5.25 -8.39
CA GLY A 115 -10.78 -5.02 -6.97
C GLY A 115 -10.14 -6.05 -6.05
N GLY A 116 -10.18 -7.32 -6.43
CA GLY A 116 -9.52 -8.39 -5.68
C GLY A 116 -8.00 -8.21 -5.61
N ALA A 117 -7.39 -7.84 -6.73
CA ALA A 117 -5.94 -7.58 -6.78
C ALA A 117 -5.55 -6.35 -5.93
N VAL A 118 -6.37 -5.29 -5.97
CA VAL A 118 -6.16 -4.11 -5.12
C VAL A 118 -6.18 -4.50 -3.65
N GLY A 119 -7.16 -5.31 -3.24
CA GLY A 119 -7.30 -5.77 -1.87
C GLY A 119 -6.18 -6.69 -1.39
N SER A 120 -5.46 -7.33 -2.29
CA SER A 120 -4.35 -8.23 -1.95
C SER A 120 -2.97 -7.58 -2.05
N ASN A 121 -2.90 -6.27 -2.26
CA ASN A 121 -1.64 -5.52 -2.35
C ASN A 121 -0.77 -5.75 -1.11
N PRO A 122 0.44 -6.32 -1.26
CA PRO A 122 1.29 -6.61 -0.11
C PRO A 122 2.10 -5.43 0.40
N VAL A 123 2.24 -4.35 -0.39
CA VAL A 123 3.06 -3.20 -0.02
C VAL A 123 2.23 -1.92 -0.16
N ALA A 124 1.25 -1.77 0.71
CA ALA A 124 0.41 -0.59 0.76
C ALA A 124 1.26 0.69 0.92
N LEU A 125 0.73 1.82 0.57
CA LEU A 125 1.35 3.14 0.57
C LEU A 125 2.31 3.36 -0.60
N VAL A 126 3.30 2.49 -0.80
CA VAL A 126 4.19 2.56 -1.97
C VAL A 126 3.41 2.24 -3.23
N ILE A 127 2.67 1.11 -3.18
CA ILE A 127 1.65 0.81 -4.18
C ILE A 127 0.36 1.38 -3.61
N GLY A 128 0.00 2.59 -4.01
CA GLY A 128 -1.01 3.42 -3.35
C GLY A 128 -2.45 2.96 -3.53
N CYS A 129 -2.78 1.78 -3.03
CA CYS A 129 -4.14 1.22 -3.18
C CYS A 129 -5.22 2.08 -2.53
N HIS A 130 -4.88 2.94 -1.56
CA HIS A 130 -5.82 3.90 -0.99
C HIS A 130 -6.28 4.96 -2.01
N ARG A 131 -5.56 5.12 -3.12
CA ARG A 131 -5.87 6.06 -4.20
C ARG A 131 -6.83 5.47 -5.24
N VAL A 132 -7.21 4.20 -5.10
CA VAL A 132 -8.17 3.55 -6.00
C VAL A 132 -9.57 3.73 -5.43
N MET A 133 -10.43 4.39 -6.19
CA MET A 133 -11.75 4.79 -5.76
C MET A 133 -12.83 4.08 -6.58
N GLY A 134 -14.04 4.01 -6.04
CA GLY A 134 -15.21 3.65 -6.81
C GLY A 134 -15.58 4.74 -7.81
N SER A 135 -16.55 4.45 -8.66
CA SER A 135 -17.04 5.43 -9.61
C SER A 135 -17.49 6.70 -8.90
N SER A 136 -17.29 7.86 -9.52
CA SER A 136 -17.64 9.17 -8.97
C SER A 136 -16.90 9.56 -7.69
N GLY A 137 -15.74 8.93 -7.42
CA GLY A 137 -14.92 9.28 -6.27
C GLY A 137 -15.38 8.72 -4.94
N LYS A 138 -16.21 7.67 -4.96
CA LYS A 138 -16.68 7.02 -3.72
C LYS A 138 -15.59 6.20 -3.06
N ILE A 139 -15.53 6.25 -1.74
CA ILE A 139 -14.71 5.34 -0.96
C ILE A 139 -15.36 3.96 -0.97
N THR A 140 -14.57 2.97 -1.40
CA THR A 140 -14.95 1.56 -1.32
C THR A 140 -14.06 0.88 -0.28
N GLY A 141 -14.13 -0.45 -0.14
CA GLY A 141 -13.39 -1.17 0.87
C GLY A 141 -11.88 -0.94 0.83
N PHE A 142 -11.23 -1.20 1.94
CA PHE A 142 -9.79 -1.11 2.10
C PHE A 142 -9.35 -2.19 3.07
N SER A 143 -8.29 -2.93 2.72
CA SER A 143 -7.82 -4.05 3.55
C SER A 143 -6.71 -3.68 4.53
N GLY A 144 -6.11 -2.47 4.39
CA GLY A 144 -5.05 -2.03 5.28
C GLY A 144 -5.57 -1.43 6.59
N GLY A 145 -4.77 -1.51 7.64
CA GLY A 145 -5.06 -0.90 8.93
C GLY A 145 -6.44 -1.27 9.48
N ASP A 146 -7.21 -0.26 9.84
CA ASP A 146 -8.58 -0.41 10.35
C ASP A 146 -9.62 -0.34 9.21
N GLY A 147 -9.21 -0.57 7.97
CA GLY A 147 -10.11 -0.54 6.82
C GLY A 147 -10.46 0.88 6.38
N ILE A 148 -11.75 1.16 6.19
CA ILE A 148 -12.21 2.46 5.68
C ILE A 148 -11.70 3.66 6.50
N PRO A 149 -11.69 3.64 7.84
CA PRO A 149 -11.13 4.76 8.60
C PRO A 149 -9.68 5.06 8.26
N THR A 150 -8.84 4.04 8.07
CA THR A 150 -7.46 4.23 7.63
C THR A 150 -7.39 4.84 6.23
N LYS A 151 -8.20 4.34 5.30
CA LYS A 151 -8.27 4.89 3.94
C LYS A 151 -8.67 6.38 3.98
N ARG A 152 -9.68 6.75 4.78
CA ARG A 152 -10.09 8.14 4.93
C ARG A 152 -8.96 9.02 5.45
N TRP A 153 -8.21 8.52 6.45
CA TRP A 153 -7.07 9.27 6.98
C TRP A 153 -6.02 9.54 5.89
N LEU A 154 -5.69 8.50 5.11
CA LEU A 154 -4.69 8.62 4.05
C LEU A 154 -5.15 9.59 2.96
N LEU A 155 -6.41 9.52 2.55
CA LEU A 155 -6.97 10.43 1.55
C LEU A 155 -6.93 11.88 2.06
N ALA A 156 -7.32 12.12 3.30
CA ALA A 156 -7.27 13.45 3.89
C ALA A 156 -5.83 13.97 3.98
N HIS A 157 -4.90 13.09 4.37
CA HIS A 157 -3.49 13.43 4.45
C HIS A 157 -2.92 13.88 3.10
N GLU A 158 -3.39 13.27 2.02
CA GLU A 158 -2.99 13.62 0.66
C GLU A 158 -3.86 14.70 0.04
N SER A 159 -4.76 15.31 0.80
CA SER A 159 -5.67 16.37 0.35
C SER A 159 -6.59 15.93 -0.79
N ILE A 160 -7.00 14.67 -0.78
CA ILE A 160 -7.90 14.09 -1.78
C ILE A 160 -9.34 14.19 -1.28
N ALA A 161 -10.20 14.80 -2.09
CA ALA A 161 -11.65 14.81 -1.83
C ALA A 161 -12.24 13.43 -2.09
N SER A 162 -13.15 12.99 -1.22
CA SER A 162 -13.79 11.69 -1.37
C SER A 162 -15.27 11.79 -1.02
N LYS A 163 -16.04 10.84 -1.52
CA LYS A 163 -17.48 10.71 -1.25
C LYS A 163 -17.75 9.42 -0.48
N ASP A 164 -18.69 9.49 0.41
CA ASP A 164 -19.16 8.31 1.15
C ASP A 164 -20.11 7.45 0.34
#